data_a0421a991ff4b7db8121418c9d041e06
#
_entry.id   a0421a991ff4b7db8121418c9d041e06
#
_cell.length_a   1.000
_cell.length_b   1.000
_cell.length_c   1.000
_cell.angle_alpha   90.00
_cell.angle_beta   90.00
_cell.angle_gamma   90.00
#
_symmetry.space_group_name_H-M   'P 1'
#
loop_
_entity.id
_entity.type
_entity.pdbx_description
1 polymer ?
#
loop_
_entity_poly.entity_id
_entity_poly.type
_entity_poly.pdbx_seq_one_letter_code
_entity_poly.pdbx_strand_id
1 'polypeptide(L)'
;MLCNMTEICKPTMAHHFAIPAFNTGTSMVLRACIEAAEEANAPVIVEIHPDELRFARKSFAKMVIEEAHNTKVPVCLHLDHGADIDDVMTAIACGFTSVMIDGSALPFEENIAQTKEV
;
A
#
# COMPACT_ATOMS: atom_id res chain seq x y z
N MET A 1 6.85 -9.92 6.35
CA MET A 1 5.95 -9.71 7.53
C MET A 1 4.99 -8.57 7.20
N LEU A 2 3.70 -8.88 7.02
CA LEU A 2 2.67 -7.88 6.69
C LEU A 2 2.41 -6.97 7.91
N CYS A 3 2.40 -5.63 7.69
CA CYS A 3 2.15 -4.62 8.72
C CYS A 3 1.36 -3.44 8.14
N ASN A 4 0.83 -2.56 8.99
CA ASN A 4 0.15 -1.35 8.56
C ASN A 4 1.11 -0.15 8.44
N MET A 5 0.61 0.96 7.86
CA MET A 5 1.42 2.17 7.62
C MET A 5 1.97 2.77 8.91
N THR A 6 1.19 2.78 9.98
CA THR A 6 1.63 3.32 11.28
C THR A 6 2.79 2.50 11.85
N GLU A 7 2.70 1.17 11.76
CA GLU A 7 3.74 0.27 12.25
C GLU A 7 5.03 0.39 11.45
N ILE A 8 4.93 0.39 10.11
CA ILE A 8 6.10 0.43 9.24
C ILE A 8 6.82 1.79 9.31
N CYS A 9 6.08 2.89 9.45
CA CYS A 9 6.64 4.23 9.53
C CYS A 9 7.14 4.64 10.92
N LYS A 10 6.77 3.93 11.98
CA LYS A 10 7.18 4.29 13.34
C LYS A 10 8.70 4.46 13.53
N PRO A 11 9.58 3.60 13.01
CA PRO A 11 11.02 3.78 13.16
C PRO A 11 11.60 4.91 12.31
N THR A 12 10.94 5.37 11.25
CA THR A 12 11.48 6.38 10.35
C THR A 12 11.73 7.72 11.05
N MET A 13 10.83 8.12 11.93
CA MET A 13 10.96 9.37 12.70
C MET A 13 12.11 9.33 13.70
N ALA A 14 12.35 8.18 14.32
CA ALA A 14 13.42 8.01 15.31
C ALA A 14 14.81 7.90 14.67
N HIS A 15 14.89 7.36 13.45
CA HIS A 15 16.15 7.02 12.78
C HIS A 15 16.40 7.84 11.50
N HIS A 16 15.52 8.78 11.15
CA HIS A 16 15.67 9.70 10.03
C HIS A 16 15.95 9.04 8.67
N PHE A 17 15.14 8.04 8.30
CA PHE A 17 15.19 7.40 6.98
C PHE A 17 13.82 7.41 6.31
N ALA A 18 13.78 7.20 5.00
CA ALA A 18 12.56 7.02 4.23
C ALA A 18 12.36 5.54 3.87
N ILE A 19 11.10 5.12 3.76
CA ILE A 19 10.74 3.80 3.26
C ILE A 19 10.31 3.95 1.81
N PRO A 20 10.86 3.16 0.86
CA PRO A 20 10.42 3.23 -0.51
C PRO A 20 9.00 2.67 -0.65
N ALA A 21 8.21 3.32 -1.50
CA ALA A 21 6.87 2.92 -1.89
C ALA A 21 6.86 2.67 -3.41
N PHE A 22 6.54 1.45 -3.81
CA PHE A 22 6.60 1.04 -5.21
C PHE A 22 5.23 0.62 -5.72
N ASN A 23 4.76 1.27 -6.78
CA ASN A 23 3.58 0.84 -7.52
C ASN A 23 3.84 -0.50 -8.21
N THR A 24 2.97 -1.47 -7.95
CA THR A 24 3.09 -2.83 -8.47
C THR A 24 1.77 -3.29 -9.07
N GLY A 25 1.80 -3.71 -10.32
CA GLY A 25 0.62 -4.26 -11.01
C GLY A 25 0.85 -5.67 -11.55
N THR A 26 2.06 -6.22 -11.38
CA THR A 26 2.42 -7.56 -11.88
C THR A 26 3.25 -8.35 -10.86
N SER A 27 3.19 -9.68 -10.94
CA SER A 27 3.97 -10.56 -10.08
C SER A 27 5.49 -10.40 -10.24
N MET A 28 5.95 -10.02 -11.42
CA MET A 28 7.39 -9.80 -11.65
C MET A 28 7.89 -8.56 -10.92
N VAL A 29 7.15 -7.45 -11.01
CA VAL A 29 7.49 -6.21 -10.30
C VAL A 29 7.40 -6.43 -8.80
N LEU A 30 6.33 -7.09 -8.30
CA LEU A 30 6.20 -7.44 -6.89
C LEU A 30 7.41 -8.22 -6.37
N ARG A 31 7.83 -9.28 -7.08
CA ARG A 31 8.99 -10.08 -6.67
C ARG A 31 10.26 -9.25 -6.63
N ALA A 32 10.52 -8.45 -7.66
CA ALA A 32 11.69 -7.58 -7.68
C ALA A 32 11.72 -6.62 -6.48
N CYS A 33 10.57 -6.04 -6.09
CA CYS A 33 10.48 -5.18 -4.92
C CYS A 33 10.75 -5.94 -3.61
N ILE A 34 10.19 -7.14 -3.44
CA ILE A 34 10.41 -7.96 -2.24
C ILE A 34 11.86 -8.43 -2.17
N GLU A 35 12.44 -8.97 -3.26
CA GLU A 35 13.82 -9.42 -3.32
C GLU A 35 14.81 -8.27 -3.00
N ALA A 36 14.59 -7.08 -3.58
CA ALA A 36 15.42 -5.91 -3.28
C ALA A 36 15.31 -5.47 -1.80
N ALA A 37 14.12 -5.54 -1.22
CA ALA A 37 13.92 -5.24 0.19
C ALA A 37 14.62 -6.27 1.11
N GLU A 38 14.59 -7.55 0.75
CA GLU A 38 15.30 -8.63 1.46
C GLU A 38 16.80 -8.46 1.38
N GLU A 39 17.35 -8.18 0.18
CA GLU A 39 18.79 -7.92 -0.01
C GLU A 39 19.26 -6.72 0.82
N ALA A 40 18.46 -5.66 0.86
CA ALA A 40 18.75 -4.46 1.64
C ALA A 40 18.46 -4.63 3.15
N ASN A 41 17.79 -5.72 3.55
CA ASN A 41 17.25 -5.91 4.90
C ASN A 41 16.44 -4.68 5.37
N ALA A 42 15.57 -4.15 4.50
CA ALA A 42 14.85 -2.91 4.66
C ALA A 42 13.34 -3.11 4.51
N PRO A 43 12.50 -2.29 5.18
CA PRO A 43 11.05 -2.29 4.98
C PRO A 43 10.67 -1.76 3.59
N VAL A 44 9.53 -2.18 3.08
CA VAL A 44 8.99 -1.74 1.78
C VAL A 44 7.48 -1.52 1.84
N ILE A 45 7.00 -0.49 1.15
CA ILE A 45 5.58 -0.27 0.89
C ILE A 45 5.32 -0.74 -0.54
N VAL A 46 4.40 -1.70 -0.68
CA VAL A 46 3.89 -2.17 -1.97
C VAL A 46 2.58 -1.45 -2.24
N GLU A 47 2.57 -0.64 -3.27
CA GLU A 47 1.41 0.17 -3.66
C GLU A 47 0.67 -0.45 -4.84
N ILE A 48 -0.66 -0.35 -4.83
CA ILE A 48 -1.51 -0.75 -5.94
C ILE A 48 -2.50 0.40 -6.19
N HIS A 49 -2.46 0.94 -7.41
CA HIS A 49 -3.42 1.93 -7.86
C HIS A 49 -4.80 1.27 -8.11
N PRO A 50 -5.94 1.97 -7.94
CA PRO A 50 -7.26 1.40 -8.19
C PRO A 50 -7.43 0.74 -9.57
N ASP A 51 -6.89 1.33 -10.63
CA ASP A 51 -6.95 0.76 -11.98
C ASP A 51 -6.18 -0.55 -12.08
N GLU A 52 -5.03 -0.65 -11.44
CA GLU A 52 -4.26 -1.89 -11.35
C GLU A 52 -5.02 -2.96 -10.57
N LEU A 53 -5.67 -2.57 -9.46
CA LEU A 53 -6.49 -3.49 -8.66
C LEU A 53 -7.70 -4.00 -9.46
N ARG A 54 -8.36 -3.15 -10.25
CA ARG A 54 -9.45 -3.53 -11.14
C ARG A 54 -8.99 -4.51 -12.21
N PHE A 55 -7.82 -4.26 -12.82
CA PHE A 55 -7.24 -5.11 -13.86
C PHE A 55 -6.72 -6.45 -13.30
N ALA A 56 -5.89 -6.42 -12.26
CA ALA A 56 -5.24 -7.60 -11.68
C ALA A 56 -6.13 -8.36 -10.69
N ARG A 57 -7.25 -7.75 -10.26
CA ARG A 57 -8.27 -8.31 -9.36
C ARG A 57 -7.74 -8.65 -7.96
N LYS A 58 -8.66 -9.12 -7.11
CA LYS A 58 -8.38 -9.58 -5.74
C LYS A 58 -7.29 -10.65 -5.64
N SER A 59 -7.08 -11.42 -6.71
CA SER A 59 -6.03 -12.45 -6.75
C SER A 59 -4.64 -11.88 -6.62
N PHE A 60 -4.39 -10.69 -7.17
CA PHE A 60 -3.10 -10.02 -7.05
C PHE A 60 -2.87 -9.49 -5.62
N ALA A 61 -3.88 -8.86 -5.01
CA ALA A 61 -3.78 -8.44 -3.60
C ALA A 61 -3.47 -9.64 -2.67
N LYS A 62 -4.12 -10.79 -2.89
CA LYS A 62 -3.82 -12.02 -2.15
C LYS A 62 -2.40 -12.52 -2.36
N MET A 63 -1.86 -12.40 -3.58
CA MET A 63 -0.46 -12.72 -3.88
C MET A 63 0.48 -11.81 -3.09
N VAL A 64 0.25 -10.49 -3.05
CA VAL A 64 1.06 -9.55 -2.27
C VAL A 64 1.03 -9.92 -0.79
N ILE A 65 -0.14 -10.25 -0.24
CA ILE A 65 -0.29 -10.67 1.16
C ILE A 65 0.51 -11.95 1.45
N GLU A 66 0.44 -12.93 0.55
CA GLU A 66 1.20 -14.19 0.70
C GLU A 66 2.71 -13.94 0.65
N GLU A 67 3.21 -13.17 -0.33
CA GLU A 67 4.63 -12.81 -0.40
C GLU A 67 5.08 -12.02 0.85
N ALA A 68 4.23 -11.11 1.36
CA ALA A 68 4.51 -10.37 2.60
C ALA A 68 4.56 -11.28 3.85
N HIS A 69 3.81 -12.38 3.86
CA HIS A 69 3.91 -13.38 4.94
C HIS A 69 5.16 -14.25 4.84
N ASN A 70 5.63 -14.52 3.63
CA ASN A 70 6.78 -15.36 3.38
C ASN A 70 8.13 -14.65 3.57
N THR A 71 8.15 -13.32 3.47
CA THR A 71 9.37 -12.52 3.71
C THR A 71 9.60 -12.20 5.19
N LYS A 72 10.87 -11.95 5.56
CA LYS A 72 11.27 -11.52 6.90
C LYS A 72 11.25 -10.01 7.07
N VAL A 73 11.26 -9.23 5.99
CA VAL A 73 11.21 -7.78 6.05
C VAL A 73 9.77 -7.28 6.24
N PRO A 74 9.57 -6.12 6.88
CA PRO A 74 8.26 -5.50 6.98
C PRO A 74 7.74 -5.07 5.61
N VAL A 75 6.48 -5.41 5.31
CA VAL A 75 5.79 -5.05 4.06
C VAL A 75 4.44 -4.44 4.41
N CYS A 76 4.16 -3.25 3.88
CA CYS A 76 2.84 -2.63 3.95
C CYS A 76 2.18 -2.72 2.57
N LEU A 77 0.95 -3.26 2.51
CA LEU A 77 0.14 -3.24 1.29
C LEU A 77 -0.76 -2.01 1.32
N HIS A 78 -0.53 -1.06 0.40
CA HIS A 78 -1.14 0.25 0.37
C HIS A 78 -1.98 0.48 -0.89
N LEU A 79 -3.19 1.05 -0.72
CA LEU A 79 -3.96 1.61 -1.83
C LEU A 79 -3.44 3.01 -2.14
N ASP A 80 -2.93 3.21 -3.34
CA ASP A 80 -2.43 4.48 -3.84
C ASP A 80 -3.51 5.19 -4.67
N HIS A 81 -3.78 6.46 -4.38
CA HIS A 81 -4.74 7.29 -5.09
C HIS A 81 -6.17 6.73 -5.22
N GLY A 82 -6.77 6.23 -4.13
CA GLY A 82 -8.20 5.89 -4.11
C GLY A 82 -9.05 7.11 -4.48
N ALA A 83 -9.83 7.00 -5.55
CA ALA A 83 -10.59 8.12 -6.10
C ALA A 83 -11.88 8.40 -5.29
N ASP A 84 -12.42 7.39 -4.64
CA ASP A 84 -13.66 7.44 -3.88
C ASP A 84 -13.70 6.42 -2.73
N ILE A 85 -14.77 6.45 -1.97
CA ILE A 85 -14.99 5.52 -0.85
C ILE A 85 -15.11 4.07 -1.31
N ASP A 86 -15.63 3.82 -2.50
CA ASP A 86 -15.79 2.47 -3.04
C ASP A 86 -14.43 1.83 -3.32
N ASP A 87 -13.46 2.58 -3.82
CA ASP A 87 -12.08 2.13 -3.99
C ASP A 87 -11.45 1.76 -2.64
N VAL A 88 -11.63 2.61 -1.64
CA VAL A 88 -11.14 2.37 -0.27
C VAL A 88 -11.76 1.10 0.32
N MET A 89 -13.09 0.97 0.27
CA MET A 89 -13.79 -0.20 0.80
C MET A 89 -13.42 -1.49 0.05
N THR A 90 -13.19 -1.39 -1.26
CA THR A 90 -12.70 -2.52 -2.07
C THR A 90 -11.31 -2.95 -1.63
N ALA A 91 -10.39 -2.02 -1.41
CA ALA A 91 -9.05 -2.32 -0.91
C ALA A 91 -9.09 -2.98 0.48
N ILE A 92 -9.86 -2.44 1.42
CA ILE A 92 -10.04 -3.01 2.75
C ILE A 92 -10.59 -4.45 2.64
N ALA A 93 -11.60 -4.67 1.82
CA ALA A 93 -12.17 -6.02 1.59
C ALA A 93 -11.20 -6.98 0.89
N CYS A 94 -10.16 -6.48 0.23
CA CYS A 94 -9.08 -7.27 -0.36
C CYS A 94 -7.94 -7.57 0.64
N GLY A 95 -7.95 -6.97 1.83
CA GLY A 95 -6.94 -7.16 2.88
C GLY A 95 -5.78 -6.17 2.84
N PHE A 96 -5.96 -5.01 2.22
CA PHE A 96 -4.98 -3.94 2.29
C PHE A 96 -4.78 -3.48 3.75
N THR A 97 -3.55 -3.17 4.11
CA THR A 97 -3.17 -2.75 5.46
C THR A 97 -3.01 -1.23 5.59
N SER A 98 -3.18 -0.53 4.48
CA SER A 98 -3.17 0.92 4.40
C SER A 98 -3.95 1.38 3.18
N VAL A 99 -4.61 2.53 3.28
CA VAL A 99 -5.36 3.15 2.18
C VAL A 99 -5.09 4.64 2.13
N MET A 100 -5.15 5.21 0.93
CA MET A 100 -5.16 6.64 0.68
C MET A 100 -6.43 7.00 -0.09
N ILE A 101 -7.15 8.01 0.39
CA ILE A 101 -8.16 8.70 -0.39
C ILE A 101 -7.55 9.95 -1.01
N ASP A 102 -7.70 10.13 -2.32
CA ASP A 102 -7.13 11.26 -3.03
C ASP A 102 -8.16 12.36 -3.29
N GLY A 103 -8.27 13.30 -2.37
CA GLY A 103 -9.07 14.51 -2.51
C GLY A 103 -8.32 15.71 -3.12
N SER A 104 -7.15 15.51 -3.73
CA SER A 104 -6.28 16.61 -4.19
C SER A 104 -6.91 17.50 -5.27
N ALA A 105 -7.84 16.97 -6.06
CA ALA A 105 -8.60 17.71 -7.08
C ALA A 105 -9.86 18.41 -6.53
N LEU A 106 -10.24 18.16 -5.28
CA LEU A 106 -11.44 18.72 -4.65
C LEU A 106 -11.14 20.08 -4.02
N PRO A 107 -12.18 20.93 -3.87
CA PRO A 107 -12.09 22.08 -2.98
C PRO A 107 -11.68 21.67 -1.55
N PHE A 108 -10.99 22.55 -0.84
CA PHE A 108 -10.39 22.26 0.48
C PHE A 108 -11.38 21.65 1.48
N GLU A 109 -12.58 22.23 1.61
CA GLU A 109 -13.60 21.74 2.56
C GLU A 109 -14.17 20.37 2.16
N GLU A 110 -14.29 20.09 0.87
CA GLU A 110 -14.72 18.78 0.37
C GLU A 110 -13.65 17.73 0.59
N ASN A 111 -12.36 18.05 0.39
CA ASN A 111 -11.25 17.16 0.71
C ASN A 111 -11.24 16.80 2.21
N ILE A 112 -11.44 17.80 3.10
CA ILE A 112 -11.55 17.54 4.54
C ILE A 112 -12.72 16.60 4.84
N ALA A 113 -13.89 16.83 4.24
CA ALA A 113 -15.07 16.01 4.46
C ALA A 113 -14.85 14.56 4.02
N GLN A 114 -14.32 14.37 2.82
CA GLN A 114 -14.00 13.04 2.28
C GLN A 114 -12.93 12.30 3.12
N THR A 115 -11.89 13.01 3.54
CA THR A 115 -10.83 12.41 4.38
C THR A 115 -11.34 12.00 5.76
N LYS A 116 -12.33 12.69 6.31
CA LYS A 116 -12.95 12.33 7.60
C LYS A 116 -13.88 11.12 7.50
N GLU A 117 -14.37 10.81 6.32
CA GLU A 117 -15.26 9.68 6.08
C GLU A 117 -14.47 8.35 6.04
N VAL A 118 -13.21 8.39 5.60
CA VAL A 118 -12.27 7.25 5.58
C VAL A 118 -11.62 7.03 6.95
#